data_410ae663c7425ef63131060a357cb471
#
_entry.id   410ae663c7425ef63131060a357cb471
#
_cell.length_a   1.000
_cell.length_b   1.000
_cell.length_c   1.000
_cell.angle_alpha   90.00
_cell.angle_beta   90.00
_cell.angle_gamma   90.00
#
_symmetry.space_group_name_H-M   'P 1'
#
loop_
_entity.id
_entity.type
_entity.pdbx_description
1 polymer ?
#
loop_
_entity_poly.entity_id
_entity_poly.type
_entity_poly.pdbx_seq_one_letter_code
_entity_poly.pdbx_strand_id
1 'polypeptide(L)'
;MVRRAFPRAEQKIIFASEGSFMKTDIVIIGAGPAGIFTAIELIKKGSKQHIVIVEKGKAIEERHCPKEKTKKCVNCKPYCHITTGFSGAGAFSDGKLSLSCEVGGDLPSLIGETLAQETIDYTDKIYLEFGADPHIEGLGNKEEVKNIRRRAIKAGLRLVDCPIRHLGTEKAQGLYYAIEKYLLENGVEMLFGYECSNIILNGDECDGVYITNGKETKEIHAKTTVIATGRRGAEWLESVCAEHDIAHIPGTVDIGVRVEVRNEIMEKVNEVLYESKLIGYPQPFKNKVRTFCQNPGGFVSQENYDNDLAVVNGHSYKELKSDNTNLAILVSHNFNHPFNQPIAYAQKVGE
;
A
#
# COMPACT_ATOMS: atom_id res chain seq x y z
N MET A 1 -12.90 23.95 13.55
CA MET A 1 -12.42 24.29 12.19
C MET A 1 -13.51 23.93 11.19
N VAL A 2 -14.05 24.92 10.48
CA VAL A 2 -15.14 24.75 9.51
C VAL A 2 -14.54 24.16 8.23
N ARG A 3 -14.87 22.92 7.90
CA ARG A 3 -14.51 22.31 6.61
C ARG A 3 -15.26 23.06 5.51
N ARG A 4 -14.57 23.84 4.71
CA ARG A 4 -15.11 24.38 3.47
C ARG A 4 -15.19 23.22 2.45
N ALA A 5 -16.41 22.84 2.09
CA ALA A 5 -16.65 21.98 0.94
C ALA A 5 -16.27 22.76 -0.32
N PHE A 6 -15.33 22.22 -1.09
CA PHE A 6 -15.00 22.76 -2.41
C PHE A 6 -15.97 22.17 -3.44
N PRO A 7 -16.48 22.96 -4.38
CA PRO A 7 -17.36 22.44 -5.42
C PRO A 7 -16.59 21.51 -6.36
N ARG A 8 -17.09 20.30 -6.53
CA ARG A 8 -16.64 19.36 -7.56
C ARG A 8 -16.97 19.94 -8.93
N ALA A 9 -16.00 19.97 -9.82
CA ALA A 9 -16.30 19.98 -11.25
C ALA A 9 -17.00 18.66 -11.59
N GLU A 10 -18.26 18.68 -11.98
CA GLU A 10 -18.99 17.49 -12.46
C GLU A 10 -18.29 17.00 -13.74
N GLN A 11 -17.44 15.98 -13.60
CA GLN A 11 -16.97 15.23 -14.76
C GLN A 11 -18.15 14.44 -15.30
N LYS A 12 -18.70 14.89 -16.43
CA LYS A 12 -19.65 14.09 -17.23
C LYS A 12 -18.90 12.91 -17.82
N ILE A 13 -19.08 11.74 -17.21
CA ILE A 13 -18.67 10.46 -17.79
C ILE A 13 -19.55 10.23 -19.00
N ILE A 14 -19.00 10.37 -20.22
CA ILE A 14 -19.72 10.14 -21.46
C ILE A 14 -19.60 8.65 -21.81
N PHE A 15 -20.53 7.85 -21.32
CA PHE A 15 -20.76 6.53 -21.89
C PHE A 15 -21.68 6.68 -23.10
N ALA A 16 -21.25 6.17 -24.26
CA ALA A 16 -22.11 6.12 -25.43
C ALA A 16 -23.34 5.22 -25.15
N SER A 17 -24.52 5.68 -25.49
CA SER A 17 -25.78 4.94 -25.36
C SER A 17 -25.81 3.70 -26.27
N GLU A 18 -26.32 2.58 -25.71
CA GLU A 18 -26.52 1.25 -26.33
C GLU A 18 -25.25 0.39 -26.48
N GLY A 19 -25.02 -0.47 -25.44
CA GLY A 19 -23.83 -1.28 -25.26
C GLY A 19 -22.71 -0.43 -24.69
N SER A 20 -22.75 -0.11 -23.37
CA SER A 20 -21.87 0.91 -22.80
C SER A 20 -20.43 0.41 -22.71
N PHE A 21 -19.65 0.62 -23.77
CA PHE A 21 -18.22 0.44 -23.78
C PHE A 21 -17.50 1.80 -23.81
N MET A 22 -16.35 1.86 -23.15
CA MET A 22 -15.44 3.00 -23.19
C MET A 22 -14.19 2.62 -23.96
N LYS A 23 -13.60 3.57 -24.71
CA LYS A 23 -12.27 3.40 -25.32
C LYS A 23 -11.28 4.35 -24.69
N THR A 24 -10.10 3.83 -24.39
CA THR A 24 -8.97 4.60 -23.85
C THR A 24 -7.65 4.11 -24.44
N ASP A 25 -6.58 4.85 -24.25
CA ASP A 25 -5.25 4.35 -24.60
C ASP A 25 -4.70 3.45 -23.48
N ILE A 26 -4.86 3.89 -22.22
CA ILE A 26 -4.35 3.18 -21.04
C ILE A 26 -5.46 3.06 -20.00
N VAL A 27 -5.73 1.83 -19.53
CA VAL A 27 -6.55 1.59 -18.35
C VAL A 27 -5.67 1.09 -17.20
N ILE A 28 -5.80 1.69 -16.02
CA ILE A 28 -5.07 1.33 -14.82
C ILE A 28 -6.08 0.80 -13.78
N ILE A 29 -5.92 -0.43 -13.34
CA ILE A 29 -6.78 -1.07 -12.36
C ILE A 29 -6.19 -0.93 -10.96
N GLY A 30 -6.81 -0.09 -10.16
CA GLY A 30 -6.41 0.24 -8.79
C GLY A 30 -5.74 1.62 -8.68
N ALA A 31 -6.27 2.46 -7.81
CA ALA A 31 -5.73 3.77 -7.45
C ALA A 31 -4.88 3.72 -6.17
N GLY A 32 -4.17 2.61 -5.94
CA GLY A 32 -3.10 2.53 -4.95
C GLY A 32 -1.80 3.20 -5.44
N PRO A 33 -0.71 3.20 -4.63
CA PRO A 33 0.55 3.83 -5.02
C PRO A 33 1.04 3.42 -6.41
N ALA A 34 1.00 2.13 -6.76
CA ALA A 34 1.46 1.65 -8.06
C ALA A 34 0.69 2.29 -9.23
N GLY A 35 -0.65 2.31 -9.17
CA GLY A 35 -1.48 2.91 -10.22
C GLY A 35 -1.31 4.43 -10.30
N ILE A 36 -1.28 5.10 -9.14
CA ILE A 36 -1.06 6.55 -9.04
C ILE A 36 0.28 6.95 -9.66
N PHE A 37 1.38 6.28 -9.26
CA PHE A 37 2.72 6.60 -9.76
C PHE A 37 2.88 6.25 -11.24
N THR A 38 2.20 5.22 -11.74
CA THR A 38 2.12 4.95 -13.20
C THR A 38 1.53 6.15 -13.94
N ALA A 39 0.41 6.69 -13.48
CA ALA A 39 -0.21 7.85 -14.11
C ALA A 39 0.65 9.12 -13.98
N ILE A 40 1.22 9.39 -12.80
CA ILE A 40 2.13 10.53 -12.58
C ILE A 40 3.31 10.45 -13.56
N GLU A 41 3.93 9.29 -13.69
CA GLU A 41 5.11 9.10 -14.53
C GLU A 41 4.79 9.30 -16.01
N LEU A 42 3.64 8.80 -16.49
CA LEU A 42 3.16 9.05 -17.84
C LEU A 42 2.98 10.55 -18.12
N ILE A 43 2.37 11.29 -17.20
CA ILE A 43 2.18 12.73 -17.29
C ILE A 43 3.55 13.45 -17.32
N LYS A 44 4.44 13.12 -16.36
CA LYS A 44 5.78 13.77 -16.25
C LYS A 44 6.64 13.51 -17.50
N LYS A 45 6.46 12.37 -18.17
CA LYS A 45 7.11 12.06 -19.45
C LYS A 45 6.42 12.68 -20.67
N GLY A 46 5.36 13.47 -20.45
CA GLY A 46 4.67 14.20 -21.51
C GLY A 46 3.76 13.33 -22.39
N SER A 47 3.33 12.17 -21.88
CA SER A 47 2.34 11.33 -22.59
C SER A 47 1.09 12.14 -22.94
N LYS A 48 0.58 11.92 -24.14
CA LYS A 48 -0.70 12.49 -24.64
C LYS A 48 -1.80 11.44 -24.69
N GLN A 49 -1.53 10.25 -24.17
CA GLN A 49 -2.48 9.15 -24.16
C GLN A 49 -3.61 9.45 -23.17
N HIS A 50 -4.81 9.03 -23.52
CA HIS A 50 -5.95 9.07 -22.61
C HIS A 50 -5.78 7.97 -21.55
N ILE A 51 -5.81 8.37 -20.29
CA ILE A 51 -5.57 7.48 -19.13
C ILE A 51 -6.84 7.39 -18.30
N VAL A 52 -7.30 6.18 -18.04
CA VAL A 52 -8.42 5.89 -17.15
C VAL A 52 -7.93 5.07 -15.97
N ILE A 53 -8.24 5.50 -14.74
CA ILE A 53 -8.00 4.73 -13.51
C ILE A 53 -9.33 4.19 -13.01
N VAL A 54 -9.42 2.89 -12.80
CA VAL A 54 -10.57 2.20 -12.18
C VAL A 54 -10.24 1.87 -10.74
N GLU A 55 -11.05 2.35 -9.80
CA GLU A 55 -10.86 2.09 -8.35
C GLU A 55 -12.19 1.65 -7.72
N LYS A 56 -12.18 0.50 -7.07
CA LYS A 56 -13.39 -0.04 -6.44
C LYS A 56 -13.87 0.72 -5.21
N GLY A 57 -12.98 1.43 -4.56
CA GLY A 57 -13.32 2.29 -3.42
C GLY A 57 -13.67 3.71 -3.84
N LYS A 58 -13.49 4.64 -2.90
CA LYS A 58 -13.90 6.04 -3.02
C LYS A 58 -12.73 6.97 -3.31
N ALA A 59 -13.03 8.15 -3.83
CA ALA A 59 -12.13 9.29 -3.89
C ALA A 59 -11.62 9.65 -2.48
N ILE A 60 -10.46 10.29 -2.39
CA ILE A 60 -9.79 10.54 -1.11
C ILE A 60 -10.65 11.32 -0.12
N GLU A 61 -11.41 12.30 -0.58
CA GLU A 61 -12.26 13.14 0.26
C GLU A 61 -13.45 12.39 0.87
N GLU A 62 -13.93 11.35 0.21
CA GLU A 62 -15.06 10.52 0.66
C GLU A 62 -14.63 9.38 1.59
N ARG A 63 -13.33 9.18 1.74
CA ARG A 63 -12.76 8.15 2.60
C ARG A 63 -12.67 8.66 4.03
N HIS A 64 -13.36 8.01 4.92
CA HIS A 64 -13.27 8.24 6.38
C HIS A 64 -13.67 6.97 7.12
N CYS A 65 -13.03 6.72 8.26
CA CYS A 65 -13.38 5.58 9.09
C CYS A 65 -14.52 5.95 10.04
N PRO A 66 -15.69 5.29 9.99
CA PRO A 66 -16.78 5.55 10.93
C PRO A 66 -16.39 5.33 12.39
N LYS A 67 -15.35 4.53 12.67
CA LYS A 67 -14.83 4.26 14.02
C LYS A 67 -14.45 5.55 14.77
N GLU A 68 -14.05 6.61 14.07
CA GLU A 68 -13.78 7.92 14.69
C GLU A 68 -14.97 8.42 15.50
N LYS A 69 -16.18 8.22 14.99
CA LYS A 69 -17.45 8.61 15.62
C LYS A 69 -18.06 7.50 16.50
N THR A 70 -18.10 6.28 15.97
CA THR A 70 -18.78 5.14 16.62
C THR A 70 -17.96 4.49 17.73
N LYS A 71 -16.65 4.80 17.81
CA LYS A 71 -15.66 4.18 18.70
C LYS A 71 -15.48 2.66 18.49
N LYS A 72 -16.24 2.05 17.58
CA LYS A 72 -16.17 0.64 17.22
C LYS A 72 -16.10 0.50 15.70
N CYS A 73 -15.39 -0.53 15.23
CA CYS A 73 -15.40 -0.88 13.82
C CYS A 73 -16.79 -1.37 13.43
N VAL A 74 -17.34 -0.83 12.33
CA VAL A 74 -18.68 -1.16 11.82
C VAL A 74 -18.62 -2.12 10.63
N ASN A 75 -17.44 -2.66 10.31
CA ASN A 75 -17.20 -3.56 9.18
C ASN A 75 -17.83 -3.03 7.88
N CYS A 76 -17.33 -1.89 7.41
CA CYS A 76 -17.87 -1.17 6.25
C CYS A 76 -18.05 -2.07 5.03
N LYS A 77 -19.21 -1.97 4.39
CA LYS A 77 -19.54 -2.70 3.14
C LYS A 77 -19.70 -1.68 1.99
N PRO A 78 -19.42 -2.04 0.73
CA PRO A 78 -18.81 -3.31 0.30
C PRO A 78 -17.33 -3.42 0.70
N TYR A 79 -16.63 -2.32 0.98
CA TYR A 79 -15.19 -2.30 1.26
C TYR A 79 -14.85 -1.45 2.49
N CYS A 80 -13.79 -1.84 3.19
CA CYS A 80 -13.22 -1.06 4.28
C CYS A 80 -12.63 0.26 3.74
N HIS A 81 -13.09 1.40 4.25
CA HIS A 81 -12.66 2.72 3.79
C HIS A 81 -11.18 3.04 4.11
N ILE A 82 -10.55 2.31 5.04
CA ILE A 82 -9.13 2.48 5.36
C ILE A 82 -8.25 1.80 4.30
N THR A 83 -8.64 0.60 3.85
CA THR A 83 -7.79 -0.23 2.99
C THR A 83 -8.07 -0.07 1.50
N THR A 84 -9.24 0.50 1.13
CA THR A 84 -9.73 0.53 -0.25
C THR A 84 -10.18 1.93 -0.64
N GLY A 85 -9.83 2.37 -1.83
CA GLY A 85 -10.07 3.71 -2.38
C GLY A 85 -8.78 4.39 -2.84
N PHE A 86 -8.88 5.62 -3.33
CA PHE A 86 -7.72 6.40 -3.80
C PHE A 86 -6.60 6.44 -2.76
N SER A 87 -5.38 6.22 -3.16
CA SER A 87 -4.17 6.00 -2.36
C SER A 87 -4.02 4.59 -1.73
N GLY A 88 -4.97 3.68 -1.93
CA GLY A 88 -4.97 2.40 -1.24
C GLY A 88 -4.98 2.56 0.29
N ALA A 89 -4.21 1.76 1.02
CA ALA A 89 -4.06 1.89 2.47
C ALA A 89 -3.14 3.06 2.89
N GLY A 90 -2.36 3.64 1.96
CA GLY A 90 -1.29 4.60 2.24
C GLY A 90 -1.75 5.85 2.99
N ALA A 91 -2.89 6.46 2.60
CA ALA A 91 -3.41 7.68 3.24
C ALA A 91 -3.98 7.46 4.66
N PHE A 92 -4.21 6.22 5.06
CA PHE A 92 -4.85 5.86 6.32
C PHE A 92 -3.99 4.96 7.22
N SER A 93 -2.75 4.69 6.80
CA SER A 93 -1.73 4.05 7.62
C SER A 93 -0.93 5.08 8.42
N ASP A 94 0.20 4.68 8.98
CA ASP A 94 1.12 5.58 9.66
C ASP A 94 1.85 6.56 8.72
N GLY A 95 1.69 6.44 7.40
CA GLY A 95 2.28 7.34 6.42
C GLY A 95 3.81 7.29 6.40
N LYS A 96 4.41 6.13 6.62
CA LYS A 96 5.85 5.93 6.54
C LYS A 96 6.31 5.58 5.14
N LEU A 97 7.31 6.31 4.65
CA LEU A 97 8.07 5.97 3.46
C LEU A 97 9.46 5.49 3.89
N SER A 98 9.76 4.21 3.65
CA SER A 98 11.10 3.69 3.82
C SER A 98 11.99 4.15 2.68
N LEU A 99 13.12 4.79 3.00
CA LEU A 99 14.05 5.37 2.03
C LEU A 99 15.28 4.49 1.79
N SER A 100 15.15 3.19 1.99
CA SER A 100 16.22 2.21 1.80
C SER A 100 15.74 1.02 0.98
N CYS A 101 16.51 0.63 -0.02
CA CYS A 101 16.23 -0.54 -0.84
C CYS A 101 16.37 -1.88 -0.08
N GLU A 102 16.98 -1.88 1.11
CA GLU A 102 17.03 -3.04 2.00
C GLU A 102 15.69 -3.30 2.74
N VAL A 103 14.71 -2.40 2.60
CA VAL A 103 13.43 -2.45 3.32
C VAL A 103 12.26 -2.63 2.36
N GLY A 104 11.53 -3.72 2.55
CA GLY A 104 10.33 -4.05 1.79
C GLY A 104 10.62 -4.72 0.45
N GLY A 105 9.91 -5.81 0.17
CA GLY A 105 9.97 -6.52 -1.10
C GLY A 105 11.35 -7.02 -1.53
N ASP A 106 11.41 -7.46 -2.79
CA ASP A 106 12.62 -8.02 -3.40
C ASP A 106 13.07 -7.22 -4.63
N LEU A 107 12.72 -5.93 -4.69
CA LEU A 107 13.05 -5.05 -5.82
C LEU A 107 14.55 -5.07 -6.17
N PRO A 108 15.50 -5.04 -5.19
CA PRO A 108 16.93 -5.13 -5.50
C PRO A 108 17.34 -6.42 -6.22
N SER A 109 16.67 -7.53 -5.96
CA SER A 109 16.95 -8.80 -6.64
C SER A 109 16.50 -8.82 -8.10
N LEU A 110 15.53 -7.97 -8.45
CA LEU A 110 14.97 -7.87 -9.80
C LEU A 110 15.71 -6.86 -10.68
N ILE A 111 16.09 -5.71 -10.14
CA ILE A 111 16.64 -4.59 -10.91
C ILE A 111 18.03 -4.13 -10.43
N GLY A 112 18.60 -4.77 -9.41
CA GLY A 112 19.85 -4.38 -8.77
C GLY A 112 19.69 -3.30 -7.71
N GLU A 113 20.60 -3.26 -6.73
CA GLU A 113 20.53 -2.35 -5.58
C GLU A 113 20.59 -0.87 -5.99
N THR A 114 21.47 -0.54 -6.95
CA THR A 114 21.65 0.85 -7.40
C THR A 114 20.36 1.41 -8.00
N LEU A 115 19.78 0.71 -8.98
CA LEU A 115 18.55 1.17 -9.62
C LEU A 115 17.36 1.15 -8.68
N ALA A 116 17.31 0.18 -7.75
CA ALA A 116 16.28 0.14 -6.71
C ALA A 116 16.36 1.36 -5.80
N GLN A 117 17.56 1.75 -5.35
CA GLN A 117 17.74 2.94 -4.51
C GLN A 117 17.42 4.23 -5.28
N GLU A 118 17.90 4.37 -6.52
CA GLU A 118 17.58 5.52 -7.38
C GLU A 118 16.06 5.68 -7.59
N THR A 119 15.34 4.57 -7.74
CA THR A 119 13.88 4.56 -7.90
C THR A 119 13.17 5.01 -6.61
N ILE A 120 13.67 4.59 -5.44
CA ILE A 120 13.17 5.02 -4.14
C ILE A 120 13.40 6.52 -3.96
N ASP A 121 14.61 7.00 -4.23
CA ASP A 121 14.97 8.41 -4.12
C ASP A 121 14.13 9.29 -5.07
N TYR A 122 13.86 8.80 -6.27
CA TYR A 122 12.98 9.46 -7.23
C TYR A 122 11.53 9.53 -6.73
N THR A 123 11.02 8.42 -6.20
CA THR A 123 9.68 8.36 -5.60
C THR A 123 9.55 9.33 -4.43
N ASP A 124 10.56 9.41 -3.56
CA ASP A 124 10.59 10.34 -2.44
C ASP A 124 10.54 11.80 -2.90
N LYS A 125 11.26 12.15 -3.97
CA LYS A 125 11.21 13.50 -4.57
C LYS A 125 9.79 13.85 -5.04
N ILE A 126 9.07 12.91 -5.63
CA ILE A 126 7.67 13.13 -6.03
C ILE A 126 6.81 13.42 -4.80
N TYR A 127 6.94 12.66 -3.71
CA TYR A 127 6.19 12.96 -2.48
C TYR A 127 6.53 14.33 -1.91
N LEU A 128 7.80 14.77 -1.98
CA LEU A 128 8.21 16.12 -1.57
C LEU A 128 7.59 17.22 -2.45
N GLU A 129 7.48 17.00 -3.77
CA GLU A 129 6.79 17.90 -4.69
C GLU A 129 5.32 18.11 -4.30
N PHE A 130 4.65 17.08 -3.77
CA PHE A 130 3.28 17.14 -3.27
C PHE A 130 3.14 17.57 -1.81
N GLY A 131 4.22 18.03 -1.18
CA GLY A 131 4.19 18.65 0.15
C GLY A 131 4.48 17.71 1.31
N ALA A 132 5.17 16.59 1.07
CA ALA A 132 5.69 15.76 2.16
C ALA A 132 6.69 16.56 3.01
N ASP A 133 6.73 16.26 4.31
CA ASP A 133 7.68 16.86 5.24
C ASP A 133 9.12 16.46 4.86
N PRO A 134 10.07 17.40 4.68
CA PRO A 134 11.44 17.07 4.31
C PRO A 134 12.24 16.37 5.42
N HIS A 135 11.74 16.32 6.64
CA HIS A 135 12.42 15.65 7.74
C HIS A 135 12.49 14.13 7.53
N ILE A 136 13.66 13.56 7.81
CA ILE A 136 13.92 12.11 7.75
C ILE A 136 14.26 11.62 9.15
N GLU A 137 13.50 10.65 9.63
CA GLU A 137 13.75 9.93 10.87
C GLU A 137 14.80 8.84 10.68
N GLY A 138 15.49 8.45 11.76
CA GLY A 138 16.43 7.34 11.76
C GLY A 138 17.84 7.69 11.24
N LEU A 139 18.13 8.97 10.99
CA LEU A 139 19.46 9.48 10.67
C LEU A 139 20.24 9.97 11.90
N GLY A 140 19.80 9.63 13.12
CA GLY A 140 20.29 10.11 14.39
C GLY A 140 21.78 9.86 14.64
N ASN A 141 22.20 10.02 15.89
CA ASN A 141 23.60 9.87 16.32
C ASN A 141 24.23 8.55 15.81
N LYS A 142 25.15 8.67 14.86
CA LYS A 142 25.81 7.52 14.21
C LYS A 142 26.48 6.56 15.20
N GLU A 143 27.03 7.07 16.30
CA GLU A 143 27.68 6.21 17.30
C GLU A 143 26.65 5.40 18.11
N GLU A 144 25.50 5.97 18.42
CA GLU A 144 24.42 5.26 19.12
C GLU A 144 23.77 4.19 18.19
N VAL A 145 23.53 4.52 16.91
CA VAL A 145 23.11 3.51 15.91
C VAL A 145 24.10 2.37 15.85
N LYS A 146 25.41 2.67 15.84
CA LYS A 146 26.47 1.67 15.84
C LYS A 146 26.47 0.82 17.12
N ASN A 147 26.17 1.40 18.28
CA ASN A 147 26.02 0.67 19.52
C ASN A 147 24.82 -0.29 19.51
N ILE A 148 23.67 0.15 18.97
CA ILE A 148 22.50 -0.72 18.77
C ILE A 148 22.85 -1.84 17.81
N ARG A 149 23.53 -1.57 16.70
CA ARG A 149 23.99 -2.57 15.73
C ARG A 149 24.91 -3.61 16.36
N ARG A 150 25.87 -3.20 17.18
CA ARG A 150 26.76 -4.13 17.93
C ARG A 150 25.98 -5.03 18.88
N ARG A 151 24.97 -4.49 19.54
CA ARG A 151 24.08 -5.28 20.42
C ARG A 151 23.24 -6.27 19.63
N ALA A 152 22.69 -5.86 18.47
CA ALA A 152 21.97 -6.74 17.57
C ALA A 152 22.85 -7.91 17.11
N ILE A 153 24.07 -7.64 16.63
CA ILE A 153 25.03 -8.67 16.21
C ILE A 153 25.33 -9.67 17.35
N LYS A 154 25.54 -9.18 18.58
CA LYS A 154 25.77 -10.05 19.73
C LYS A 154 24.57 -10.96 20.05
N ALA A 155 23.35 -10.53 19.68
CA ALA A 155 22.13 -11.32 19.82
C ALA A 155 21.83 -12.21 18.59
N GLY A 156 22.75 -12.29 17.63
CA GLY A 156 22.53 -13.06 16.38
C GLY A 156 21.56 -12.40 15.41
N LEU A 157 21.37 -11.08 15.53
CA LEU A 157 20.46 -10.30 14.70
C LEU A 157 21.24 -9.31 13.81
N ARG A 158 20.65 -8.96 12.66
CA ARG A 158 21.12 -7.88 11.77
C ARG A 158 20.22 -6.68 11.95
N LEU A 159 20.78 -5.52 12.26
CA LEU A 159 20.08 -4.23 12.15
C LEU A 159 20.24 -3.70 10.74
N VAL A 160 19.12 -3.44 10.07
CA VAL A 160 19.04 -2.82 8.74
C VAL A 160 18.81 -1.33 8.92
N ASP A 161 19.52 -0.51 8.14
CA ASP A 161 19.31 0.93 8.12
C ASP A 161 17.93 1.23 7.48
N CYS A 162 17.09 1.93 8.21
CA CYS A 162 15.73 2.21 7.82
C CYS A 162 15.42 3.72 8.00
N PRO A 163 16.03 4.58 7.17
CA PRO A 163 15.64 5.98 7.16
C PRO A 163 14.19 6.11 6.68
N ILE A 164 13.41 6.93 7.37
CA ILE A 164 11.97 7.04 7.15
C ILE A 164 11.58 8.51 6.97
N ARG A 165 10.81 8.78 5.92
CA ARG A 165 10.00 9.99 5.84
C ARG A 165 8.63 9.69 6.44
N HIS A 166 8.35 10.31 7.58
CA HIS A 166 7.10 10.13 8.28
C HIS A 166 6.11 11.22 7.90
N LEU A 167 5.12 10.88 7.08
CA LEU A 167 4.07 11.82 6.65
C LEU A 167 3.10 12.13 7.80
N GLY A 168 2.83 11.16 8.68
CA GLY A 168 1.78 11.20 9.69
C GLY A 168 0.39 10.91 9.08
N THR A 169 -0.42 10.18 9.81
CA THR A 169 -1.77 9.78 9.36
C THR A 169 -2.63 11.01 9.03
N GLU A 170 -2.51 12.08 9.83
CA GLU A 170 -3.28 13.31 9.69
C GLU A 170 -2.91 14.15 8.46
N LYS A 171 -1.66 14.07 7.97
CA LYS A 171 -1.17 14.83 6.81
C LYS A 171 -1.21 14.05 5.51
N ALA A 172 -1.13 12.71 5.58
CA ALA A 172 -1.10 11.85 4.41
C ALA A 172 -2.35 12.03 3.52
N GLN A 173 -3.52 12.24 4.10
CA GLN A 173 -4.74 12.48 3.34
C GLN A 173 -4.66 13.76 2.50
N GLY A 174 -4.12 14.86 3.05
CA GLY A 174 -3.93 16.12 2.33
C GLY A 174 -2.95 16.00 1.17
N LEU A 175 -1.87 15.25 1.36
CA LEU A 175 -0.89 14.96 0.31
C LEU A 175 -1.54 14.16 -0.84
N TYR A 176 -2.26 13.09 -0.52
CA TYR A 176 -2.94 12.30 -1.55
C TYR A 176 -4.08 13.06 -2.24
N TYR A 177 -4.73 13.99 -1.54
CA TYR A 177 -5.67 14.91 -2.18
C TYR A 177 -4.99 15.80 -3.23
N ALA A 178 -3.81 16.33 -2.92
CA ALA A 178 -3.04 17.11 -3.89
C ALA A 178 -2.64 16.27 -5.12
N ILE A 179 -2.30 14.99 -4.91
CA ILE A 179 -1.99 14.06 -5.99
C ILE A 179 -3.24 13.76 -6.84
N GLU A 180 -4.39 13.46 -6.21
CA GLU A 180 -5.64 13.20 -6.94
C GLU A 180 -6.01 14.39 -7.82
N LYS A 181 -5.95 15.59 -7.26
CA LYS A 181 -6.19 16.84 -7.98
C LYS A 181 -5.24 17.03 -9.16
N TYR A 182 -3.94 16.79 -8.96
CA TYR A 182 -2.95 16.87 -10.03
C TYR A 182 -3.27 15.93 -11.18
N LEU A 183 -3.65 14.69 -10.92
CA LEU A 183 -4.01 13.71 -11.94
C LEU A 183 -5.25 14.18 -12.74
N LEU A 184 -6.28 14.64 -12.03
CA LEU A 184 -7.50 15.17 -12.67
C LEU A 184 -7.22 16.40 -13.54
N GLU A 185 -6.42 17.34 -13.06
CA GLU A 185 -6.03 18.56 -13.80
C GLU A 185 -5.18 18.25 -15.04
N ASN A 186 -4.50 17.10 -15.06
CA ASN A 186 -3.74 16.61 -16.22
C ASN A 186 -4.53 15.63 -17.10
N GLY A 187 -5.86 15.56 -16.95
CA GLY A 187 -6.74 14.83 -17.85
C GLY A 187 -6.85 13.33 -17.58
N VAL A 188 -6.38 12.85 -16.43
CA VAL A 188 -6.64 11.46 -16.03
C VAL A 188 -8.09 11.32 -15.60
N GLU A 189 -8.82 10.39 -16.20
CA GLU A 189 -10.17 10.05 -15.82
C GLU A 189 -10.17 9.01 -14.71
N MET A 190 -11.02 9.16 -13.69
CA MET A 190 -11.09 8.24 -12.56
C MET A 190 -12.50 7.71 -12.35
N LEU A 191 -12.65 6.39 -12.40
CA LEU A 191 -13.90 5.67 -12.19
C LEU A 191 -13.89 5.05 -10.79
N PHE A 192 -14.50 5.75 -9.84
CA PHE A 192 -14.65 5.26 -8.47
C PHE A 192 -15.91 4.40 -8.30
N GLY A 193 -15.84 3.42 -7.41
CA GLY A 193 -16.93 2.50 -7.11
C GLY A 193 -17.09 1.38 -8.15
N TYR A 194 -16.12 1.20 -9.02
CA TYR A 194 -16.06 0.10 -9.97
C TYR A 194 -14.87 -0.81 -9.68
N GLU A 195 -15.10 -2.11 -9.63
CA GLU A 195 -14.04 -3.10 -9.58
C GLU A 195 -13.85 -3.78 -10.94
N CYS A 196 -12.63 -4.18 -11.24
CA CYS A 196 -12.35 -5.02 -12.40
C CYS A 196 -12.83 -6.44 -12.09
N SER A 197 -13.75 -6.96 -12.90
CA SER A 197 -14.25 -8.32 -12.77
C SER A 197 -13.43 -9.31 -13.60
N ASN A 198 -12.99 -8.92 -14.81
CA ASN A 198 -12.13 -9.74 -15.65
C ASN A 198 -11.41 -8.91 -16.69
N ILE A 199 -10.46 -9.51 -17.40
CA ILE A 199 -9.78 -8.93 -18.57
C ILE A 199 -10.53 -9.32 -19.86
N ILE A 200 -10.41 -8.49 -20.91
CA ILE A 200 -10.91 -8.78 -22.25
C ILE A 200 -9.71 -9.26 -23.08
N LEU A 201 -9.78 -10.48 -23.58
CA LEU A 201 -8.75 -11.05 -24.46
C LEU A 201 -9.22 -11.10 -25.91
N ASN A 202 -8.29 -10.81 -26.82
CA ASN A 202 -8.43 -11.02 -28.26
C ASN A 202 -7.24 -11.87 -28.74
N GLY A 203 -7.45 -13.20 -28.75
CA GLY A 203 -6.35 -14.15 -28.85
C GLY A 203 -5.44 -14.06 -27.62
N ASP A 204 -4.16 -13.80 -27.83
CA ASP A 204 -3.17 -13.68 -26.77
C ASP A 204 -2.94 -12.23 -26.29
N GLU A 205 -3.70 -11.26 -26.85
CA GLU A 205 -3.59 -9.86 -26.53
C GLU A 205 -4.69 -9.41 -25.56
N CYS A 206 -4.34 -8.59 -24.57
CA CYS A 206 -5.31 -7.96 -23.69
C CYS A 206 -5.87 -6.69 -24.36
N ASP A 207 -7.18 -6.72 -24.68
CA ASP A 207 -7.92 -5.63 -25.35
C ASP A 207 -8.64 -4.72 -24.35
N GLY A 208 -8.53 -4.98 -23.07
CA GLY A 208 -9.17 -4.16 -22.03
C GLY A 208 -9.68 -4.95 -20.84
N VAL A 209 -10.71 -4.43 -20.19
CA VAL A 209 -11.26 -4.99 -18.95
C VAL A 209 -12.79 -4.90 -18.87
N TYR A 210 -13.38 -5.84 -18.14
CA TYR A 210 -14.75 -5.73 -17.63
C TYR A 210 -14.72 -5.08 -16.24
N ILE A 211 -15.54 -4.06 -16.02
CA ILE A 211 -15.69 -3.41 -14.73
C ILE A 211 -17.14 -3.49 -14.25
N THR A 212 -17.34 -3.60 -12.94
CA THR A 212 -18.68 -3.65 -12.34
C THR A 212 -18.76 -2.84 -11.05
N ASN A 213 -19.93 -2.28 -10.79
CA ASN A 213 -20.29 -1.66 -9.52
C ASN A 213 -21.32 -2.48 -8.73
N GLY A 214 -21.53 -3.73 -9.12
CA GLY A 214 -22.53 -4.64 -8.54
C GLY A 214 -23.96 -4.46 -9.06
N LYS A 215 -24.23 -3.41 -9.87
CA LYS A 215 -25.53 -3.15 -10.50
C LYS A 215 -25.46 -3.27 -12.03
N GLU A 216 -24.35 -2.88 -12.59
CA GLU A 216 -24.08 -2.91 -14.02
C GLU A 216 -22.65 -3.38 -14.26
N THR A 217 -22.42 -3.97 -15.43
CA THR A 217 -21.08 -4.31 -15.94
C THR A 217 -20.85 -3.51 -17.21
N LYS A 218 -19.64 -2.99 -17.37
CA LYS A 218 -19.20 -2.19 -18.52
C LYS A 218 -17.88 -2.72 -19.07
N GLU A 219 -17.63 -2.44 -20.33
CA GLU A 219 -16.37 -2.77 -21.00
C GLU A 219 -15.52 -1.49 -21.15
N ILE A 220 -14.22 -1.61 -20.86
CA ILE A 220 -13.23 -0.60 -21.20
C ILE A 220 -12.24 -1.25 -22.14
N HIS A 221 -12.26 -0.86 -23.41
CA HIS A 221 -11.25 -1.25 -24.39
C HIS A 221 -10.04 -0.34 -24.29
N ALA A 222 -8.85 -0.91 -24.17
CA ALA A 222 -7.62 -0.17 -23.98
C ALA A 222 -6.45 -0.81 -24.72
N LYS A 223 -5.58 0.01 -25.31
CA LYS A 223 -4.34 -0.45 -25.93
C LYS A 223 -3.35 -1.03 -24.91
N THR A 224 -3.41 -0.55 -23.66
CA THR A 224 -2.56 -1.01 -22.57
C THR A 224 -3.40 -1.13 -21.31
N THR A 225 -3.33 -2.28 -20.67
CA THR A 225 -3.96 -2.53 -19.36
C THR A 225 -2.87 -2.70 -18.30
N VAL A 226 -2.95 -1.88 -17.23
CA VAL A 226 -2.04 -1.96 -16.09
C VAL A 226 -2.81 -2.48 -14.87
N ILE A 227 -2.41 -3.62 -14.34
CA ILE A 227 -3.03 -4.21 -13.15
C ILE A 227 -2.22 -3.82 -11.91
N ALA A 228 -2.81 -2.96 -11.07
CA ALA A 228 -2.19 -2.37 -9.87
C ALA A 228 -3.06 -2.55 -8.61
N THR A 229 -3.72 -3.69 -8.49
CA THR A 229 -4.78 -3.97 -7.50
C THR A 229 -4.28 -4.19 -6.07
N GLY A 230 -2.98 -4.34 -5.87
CA GLY A 230 -2.38 -4.56 -4.55
C GLY A 230 -2.91 -5.82 -3.85
N ARG A 231 -2.78 -5.88 -2.52
CA ARG A 231 -3.17 -7.06 -1.72
C ARG A 231 -4.67 -7.40 -1.81
N ARG A 232 -5.52 -6.39 -1.96
CA ARG A 232 -6.98 -6.58 -2.04
C ARG A 232 -7.45 -7.16 -3.37
N GLY A 233 -6.60 -7.19 -4.37
CA GLY A 233 -6.87 -7.82 -5.66
C GLY A 233 -6.05 -9.09 -5.90
N ALA A 234 -5.34 -9.61 -4.90
CA ALA A 234 -4.43 -10.74 -5.09
C ALA A 234 -5.18 -12.04 -5.48
N GLU A 235 -6.28 -12.37 -4.78
CA GLU A 235 -7.11 -13.53 -5.10
C GLU A 235 -7.77 -13.42 -6.49
N TRP A 236 -8.25 -12.22 -6.81
CA TRP A 236 -8.80 -11.94 -8.13
C TRP A 236 -7.74 -12.13 -9.23
N LEU A 237 -6.53 -11.61 -9.02
CA LEU A 237 -5.44 -11.75 -10.00
C LEU A 237 -5.01 -13.21 -10.16
N GLU A 238 -4.95 -13.98 -9.08
CA GLU A 238 -4.69 -15.42 -9.12
C GLU A 238 -5.75 -16.15 -9.96
N SER A 239 -7.05 -15.83 -9.78
CA SER A 239 -8.13 -16.42 -10.56
C SER A 239 -8.05 -16.04 -12.04
N VAL A 240 -7.73 -14.78 -12.37
CA VAL A 240 -7.52 -14.34 -13.77
C VAL A 240 -6.35 -15.08 -14.40
N CYS A 241 -5.22 -15.22 -13.68
CA CYS A 241 -4.08 -15.97 -14.18
C CYS A 241 -4.43 -17.44 -14.46
N ALA A 242 -5.19 -18.07 -13.55
CA ALA A 242 -5.61 -19.46 -13.71
C ALA A 242 -6.64 -19.64 -14.86
N GLU A 243 -7.58 -18.73 -15.01
CA GLU A 243 -8.61 -18.77 -16.07
C GLU A 243 -8.01 -18.61 -17.48
N HIS A 244 -6.96 -17.83 -17.61
CA HIS A 244 -6.36 -17.48 -18.90
C HIS A 244 -4.96 -18.11 -19.12
N ASP A 245 -4.61 -19.14 -18.35
CA ASP A 245 -3.33 -19.86 -18.45
C ASP A 245 -2.09 -18.94 -18.36
N ILE A 246 -2.19 -17.82 -17.63
CA ILE A 246 -1.09 -16.90 -17.44
C ILE A 246 -0.11 -17.49 -16.40
N ALA A 247 1.13 -17.74 -16.83
CA ALA A 247 2.14 -18.31 -15.97
C ALA A 247 2.46 -17.39 -14.78
N HIS A 248 2.42 -17.93 -13.57
CA HIS A 248 2.75 -17.19 -12.34
C HIS A 248 3.43 -18.11 -11.33
N ILE A 249 4.11 -17.52 -10.38
CA ILE A 249 4.76 -18.23 -9.27
C ILE A 249 4.19 -17.76 -7.93
N PRO A 250 4.10 -18.66 -6.93
CA PRO A 250 3.65 -18.27 -5.60
C PRO A 250 4.64 -17.28 -4.98
N GLY A 251 4.12 -16.20 -4.41
CA GLY A 251 4.90 -15.23 -3.65
C GLY A 251 5.20 -15.72 -2.24
N THR A 252 5.88 -14.87 -1.46
CA THR A 252 6.09 -15.07 -0.02
C THR A 252 4.95 -14.47 0.77
N VAL A 253 4.69 -15.02 1.96
CA VAL A 253 3.77 -14.40 2.93
C VAL A 253 4.49 -14.24 4.27
N ASP A 254 4.30 -13.08 4.90
CA ASP A 254 4.78 -12.80 6.25
C ASP A 254 3.63 -12.93 7.24
N ILE A 255 3.77 -13.82 8.20
CA ILE A 255 2.78 -14.06 9.26
C ILE A 255 3.44 -13.80 10.60
N GLY A 256 2.74 -13.19 11.53
CA GLY A 256 3.31 -12.91 12.84
C GLY A 256 2.34 -12.29 13.81
N VAL A 257 2.90 -11.73 14.86
CA VAL A 257 2.16 -11.09 15.95
C VAL A 257 2.56 -9.63 16.10
N ARG A 258 1.62 -8.79 16.55
CA ARG A 258 1.93 -7.45 17.01
C ARG A 258 2.09 -7.45 18.51
N VAL A 259 3.21 -6.90 18.95
CA VAL A 259 3.59 -6.77 20.34
C VAL A 259 3.46 -5.31 20.75
N GLU A 260 2.89 -5.06 21.92
CA GLU A 260 2.79 -3.74 22.53
C GLU A 260 3.47 -3.76 23.89
N VAL A 261 4.34 -2.80 24.11
CA VAL A 261 5.10 -2.63 25.36
C VAL A 261 5.10 -1.17 25.79
N ARG A 262 5.34 -0.91 27.07
CA ARG A 262 5.50 0.45 27.58
C ARG A 262 6.66 1.17 26.89
N ASN A 263 6.51 2.47 26.64
CA ASN A 263 7.52 3.28 25.95
C ASN A 263 8.89 3.19 26.65
N GLU A 264 8.91 3.15 27.96
CA GLU A 264 10.15 3.07 28.77
C GLU A 264 11.01 1.84 28.45
N ILE A 265 10.38 0.73 28.03
CA ILE A 265 11.10 -0.50 27.64
C ILE A 265 11.88 -0.28 26.35
N MET A 266 11.33 0.49 25.43
CA MET A 266 11.90 0.74 24.11
C MET A 266 12.62 2.10 24.02
N GLU A 267 12.64 2.91 25.07
CA GLU A 267 13.14 4.29 25.09
C GLU A 267 14.50 4.43 24.42
N LYS A 268 15.49 3.65 24.85
CA LYS A 268 16.87 3.69 24.30
C LYS A 268 16.97 3.37 22.82
N VAL A 269 15.99 2.67 22.26
CA VAL A 269 15.92 2.35 20.83
C VAL A 269 15.15 3.45 20.11
N ASN A 270 14.01 3.87 20.68
CA ASN A 270 13.12 4.88 20.09
C ASN A 270 13.77 6.26 19.97
N GLU A 271 14.64 6.63 20.91
CA GLU A 271 15.39 7.89 20.88
C GLU A 271 16.42 7.95 19.73
N VAL A 272 16.91 6.80 19.29
CA VAL A 272 17.96 6.70 18.26
C VAL A 272 17.38 6.33 16.90
N LEU A 273 16.40 5.41 16.88
CA LEU A 273 15.81 4.84 15.69
C LEU A 273 14.28 4.97 15.77
N TYR A 274 13.69 5.65 14.81
CA TYR A 274 12.24 5.69 14.71
C TYR A 274 11.67 4.29 14.43
N GLU A 275 12.32 3.52 13.56
CA GLU A 275 12.00 2.11 13.29
C GLU A 275 13.27 1.26 13.35
N SER A 276 13.32 0.33 14.30
CA SER A 276 14.40 -0.66 14.41
C SER A 276 14.08 -1.89 13.56
N LYS A 277 14.66 -1.96 12.36
CA LYS A 277 14.51 -3.11 11.47
C LYS A 277 15.54 -4.18 11.82
N LEU A 278 15.13 -5.15 12.63
CA LEU A 278 15.96 -6.27 13.03
C LEU A 278 15.57 -7.53 12.24
N ILE A 279 16.59 -8.26 11.77
CA ILE A 279 16.40 -9.52 11.03
C ILE A 279 17.19 -10.61 11.72
N GLY A 280 16.59 -11.79 11.88
CA GLY A 280 17.21 -12.97 12.44
C GLY A 280 16.73 -14.26 11.78
N TYR A 281 17.44 -15.37 12.04
CA TYR A 281 17.15 -16.69 11.51
C TYR A 281 17.20 -17.72 12.65
N PRO A 282 16.16 -17.72 13.54
CA PRO A 282 16.18 -18.56 14.73
C PRO A 282 16.09 -20.04 14.40
N GLN A 283 16.76 -20.85 15.24
CA GLN A 283 16.64 -22.30 15.20
C GLN A 283 15.23 -22.73 15.68
N PRO A 284 14.71 -23.90 15.27
CA PRO A 284 15.34 -24.89 14.39
C PRO A 284 15.12 -24.65 12.90
N PHE A 285 14.12 -23.84 12.51
CA PHE A 285 13.65 -23.75 11.12
C PHE A 285 14.44 -22.77 10.27
N LYS A 286 15.16 -21.83 10.86
CA LYS A 286 15.94 -20.78 10.18
C LYS A 286 15.11 -19.92 9.20
N ASN A 287 13.81 -19.83 9.40
CA ASN A 287 12.99 -18.88 8.65
C ASN A 287 13.45 -17.46 8.97
N LYS A 288 13.36 -16.57 7.99
CA LYS A 288 13.60 -15.15 8.21
C LYS A 288 12.55 -14.58 9.16
N VAL A 289 12.98 -14.09 10.30
CA VAL A 289 12.15 -13.36 11.26
C VAL A 289 12.60 -11.91 11.27
N ARG A 290 11.64 -10.99 11.22
CA ARG A 290 11.96 -9.56 11.24
C ARG A 290 11.00 -8.74 12.07
N THR A 291 11.49 -7.64 12.64
CA THR A 291 10.62 -6.61 13.16
C THR A 291 10.01 -5.80 12.00
N PHE A 292 8.81 -5.28 12.20
CA PHE A 292 8.09 -4.53 11.18
C PHE A 292 7.19 -3.48 11.83
N CYS A 293 7.09 -2.31 11.19
CA CYS A 293 6.15 -1.24 11.54
C CYS A 293 6.18 -0.92 13.04
N GLN A 294 7.36 -0.51 13.55
CA GLN A 294 7.50 -0.01 14.93
C GLN A 294 6.87 1.38 15.03
N ASN A 295 6.08 1.59 16.07
CA ASN A 295 5.34 2.82 16.31
C ASN A 295 5.57 3.30 17.74
N PRO A 296 6.59 4.16 17.98
CA PRO A 296 6.81 4.77 19.28
C PRO A 296 5.64 5.71 19.65
N GLY A 297 5.05 5.49 20.82
CA GLY A 297 3.86 6.24 21.26
C GLY A 297 2.65 6.03 20.33
N GLY A 298 2.60 4.90 19.61
CA GLY A 298 1.56 4.61 18.64
C GLY A 298 0.40 3.79 19.20
N PHE A 299 -0.56 3.50 18.34
CA PHE A 299 -1.78 2.75 18.68
C PHE A 299 -1.89 1.50 17.83
N VAL A 300 -2.37 0.42 18.42
CA VAL A 300 -2.77 -0.78 17.66
C VAL A 300 -4.14 -0.55 17.03
N SER A 301 -4.27 -0.82 15.75
CA SER A 301 -5.54 -0.71 15.04
C SER A 301 -5.93 -2.03 14.38
N GLN A 302 -7.23 -2.28 14.34
CA GLN A 302 -7.80 -3.42 13.63
C GLN A 302 -8.06 -3.04 12.17
N GLU A 303 -7.70 -3.95 11.26
CA GLU A 303 -8.04 -3.91 9.84
C GLU A 303 -8.88 -5.14 9.51
N ASN A 304 -9.98 -4.95 8.79
CA ASN A 304 -10.83 -6.04 8.35
C ASN A 304 -10.57 -6.36 6.87
N TYR A 305 -10.41 -7.62 6.60
CA TYR A 305 -10.30 -8.21 5.27
C TYR A 305 -11.57 -8.97 4.90
N ASP A 306 -11.60 -9.54 3.70
CA ASP A 306 -12.70 -10.37 3.25
C ASP A 306 -12.77 -11.66 4.10
N ASN A 307 -13.90 -12.36 4.07
CA ASN A 307 -14.16 -13.57 4.86
C ASN A 307 -14.10 -13.35 6.38
N ASP A 308 -14.46 -12.13 6.85
CA ASP A 308 -14.46 -11.74 8.27
C ASP A 308 -13.10 -11.88 8.99
N LEU A 309 -12.01 -11.97 8.23
CA LEU A 309 -10.66 -11.99 8.77
C LEU A 309 -10.29 -10.62 9.33
N ALA A 310 -9.93 -10.56 10.60
CA ALA A 310 -9.44 -9.37 11.27
C ALA A 310 -7.95 -9.51 11.60
N VAL A 311 -7.16 -8.54 11.14
CA VAL A 311 -5.74 -8.43 11.48
C VAL A 311 -5.46 -7.11 12.21
N VAL A 312 -4.28 -7.00 12.80
CA VAL A 312 -3.87 -5.80 13.53
C VAL A 312 -2.71 -5.10 12.83
N ASN A 313 -2.75 -3.78 12.84
CA ASN A 313 -1.70 -2.91 12.34
C ASN A 313 -1.32 -1.87 13.39
N GLY A 314 -0.26 -1.09 13.15
CA GLY A 314 0.13 0.04 13.98
C GLY A 314 -0.20 1.36 13.30
N HIS A 315 -0.67 2.33 14.08
CA HIS A 315 -0.85 3.70 13.67
C HIS A 315 0.03 4.61 14.51
N SER A 316 0.72 5.54 13.87
CA SER A 316 1.44 6.59 14.56
C SER A 316 0.97 7.96 14.07
N TYR A 317 0.68 8.82 15.03
CA TYR A 317 0.31 10.22 14.80
C TYR A 317 1.48 11.11 15.18
N LYS A 318 1.62 12.28 14.58
CA LYS A 318 2.65 13.23 15.00
C LYS A 318 2.33 13.85 16.35
N GLU A 319 1.08 14.24 16.57
CA GLU A 319 0.62 14.99 17.74
C GLU A 319 0.03 14.08 18.84
N LEU A 320 -0.70 13.04 18.47
CA LEU A 320 -1.35 12.13 19.41
C LEU A 320 -0.43 10.96 19.76
N LYS A 321 -0.06 10.82 21.03
CA LYS A 321 0.82 9.75 21.52
C LYS A 321 0.12 8.92 22.58
N SER A 322 0.47 7.62 22.61
CA SER A 322 0.15 6.71 23.70
C SER A 322 1.36 6.48 24.62
N ASP A 323 1.14 5.81 25.74
CA ASP A 323 2.23 5.41 26.65
C ASP A 323 2.98 4.15 26.18
N ASN A 324 2.64 3.63 24.99
CA ASN A 324 3.14 2.36 24.52
C ASN A 324 3.84 2.49 23.16
N THR A 325 4.84 1.63 22.96
CA THR A 325 5.41 1.34 21.64
C THR A 325 4.87 -0.01 21.17
N ASN A 326 4.41 -0.08 19.93
CA ASN A 326 4.03 -1.36 19.34
C ASN A 326 4.85 -1.64 18.07
N LEU A 327 5.09 -2.93 17.81
CA LEU A 327 5.78 -3.42 16.62
C LEU A 327 5.28 -4.81 16.25
N ALA A 328 5.38 -5.18 14.98
CA ALA A 328 5.12 -6.55 14.56
C ALA A 328 6.43 -7.35 14.53
N ILE A 329 6.33 -8.63 14.86
CA ILE A 329 7.36 -9.64 14.65
C ILE A 329 6.80 -10.60 13.61
N LEU A 330 7.40 -10.62 12.43
CA LEU A 330 6.93 -11.36 11.26
C LEU A 330 7.90 -12.47 10.90
N VAL A 331 7.34 -13.63 10.53
CA VAL A 331 8.06 -14.78 9.98
C VAL A 331 7.73 -14.89 8.50
N SER A 332 8.76 -14.91 7.66
CA SER A 332 8.58 -15.08 6.21
C SER A 332 8.41 -16.55 5.86
N HIS A 333 7.36 -16.84 5.12
CA HIS A 333 7.06 -18.18 4.58
C HIS A 333 7.22 -18.16 3.06
N ASN A 334 7.98 -19.13 2.55
CA ASN A 334 8.18 -19.35 1.13
C ASN A 334 7.35 -20.55 0.67
N PHE A 335 6.83 -20.47 -0.53
CA PHE A 335 5.95 -21.47 -1.11
C PHE A 335 6.50 -21.97 -2.43
N ASN A 336 6.35 -23.27 -2.65
CA ASN A 336 6.72 -23.94 -3.88
C ASN A 336 5.90 -25.24 -4.00
N HIS A 337 5.82 -25.77 -5.21
CA HIS A 337 5.08 -27.02 -5.46
C HIS A 337 5.48 -28.15 -4.46
N PRO A 338 4.53 -28.90 -3.86
CA PRO A 338 3.08 -28.82 -4.06
C PRO A 338 2.36 -27.78 -3.18
N PHE A 339 3.06 -27.07 -2.29
CA PHE A 339 2.52 -26.09 -1.37
C PHE A 339 2.65 -24.68 -1.99
N ASN A 340 1.72 -24.34 -2.88
CA ASN A 340 1.79 -23.14 -3.72
C ASN A 340 0.65 -22.14 -3.53
N GLN A 341 -0.04 -22.18 -2.36
CA GLN A 341 -1.18 -21.32 -2.06
C GLN A 341 -0.89 -20.40 -0.85
N PRO A 342 -0.04 -19.37 -1.00
CA PRO A 342 0.35 -18.51 0.11
C PRO A 342 -0.82 -17.73 0.72
N ILE A 343 -1.78 -17.28 -0.08
CA ILE A 343 -2.95 -16.51 0.40
C ILE A 343 -3.84 -17.40 1.26
N ALA A 344 -4.22 -18.57 0.77
CA ALA A 344 -5.05 -19.51 1.51
C ALA A 344 -4.38 -19.96 2.82
N TYR A 345 -3.06 -20.16 2.80
CA TYR A 345 -2.30 -20.47 4.01
C TYR A 345 -2.37 -19.33 5.03
N ALA A 346 -2.17 -18.08 4.59
CA ALA A 346 -2.21 -16.92 5.47
C ALA A 346 -3.59 -16.72 6.10
N GLN A 347 -4.66 -16.89 5.31
CA GLN A 347 -6.05 -16.86 5.79
C GLN A 347 -6.27 -17.93 6.86
N LYS A 348 -5.89 -19.19 6.57
CA LYS A 348 -6.05 -20.33 7.49
C LYS A 348 -5.34 -20.14 8.82
N VAL A 349 -4.19 -19.46 8.84
CA VAL A 349 -3.48 -19.13 10.08
C VAL A 349 -4.12 -17.95 10.83
N GLY A 350 -4.79 -17.07 10.10
CA GLY A 350 -5.47 -15.89 10.66
C GLY A 350 -6.85 -16.18 11.28
N GLU A 351 -7.49 -17.29 10.87
CA GLU A 351 -8.76 -17.80 11.44
C GLU A 351 -8.56 -18.35 12.86
#